data_0d7ade885a87f42a900c11ec857e6744
#
_entry.id   0d7ade885a87f42a900c11ec857e6744
#
_cell.length_a   1.000
_cell.length_b   1.000
_cell.length_c   1.000
_cell.angle_alpha   90.00
_cell.angle_beta   90.00
_cell.angle_gamma   90.00
#
_symmetry.space_group_name_H-M   'P 1'
#
loop_
_entity.id
_entity.type
_entity.pdbx_description
1 polymer ?
#
loop_
_entity_poly.entity_id
_entity_poly.type
_entity_poly.pdbx_seq_one_letter_code
_entity_poly.pdbx_strand_id
1 'polypeptide(L)'
;MVTDVIRDSRFQELGYNHQLMAPVETRLRVRYAETDQMGVVYHANYLIWMEVGRVEYWRAAGLRYRDMEREDGVLLVVAEVNCRYLSAAVYDEEVIVRTSVAEVNPRMIRFVYELLGAEDGRLLASGYTKHVFCGADRRPAKLPKKYHEQLGIA
;
A
#
# COMPACT_ATOMS: atom_id res chain seq x y z
N MET A 1 -4.91 12.45 -17.80
CA MET A 1 -5.31 11.10 -17.40
C MET A 1 -4.92 10.75 -15.98
N VAL A 2 -3.68 10.80 -15.58
CA VAL A 2 -3.32 10.52 -14.15
C VAL A 2 -3.83 11.60 -13.20
N THR A 3 -3.93 12.83 -13.65
CA THR A 3 -4.37 13.99 -12.87
C THR A 3 -5.87 14.00 -12.53
N ASP A 4 -6.72 13.35 -13.32
CA ASP A 4 -8.17 13.38 -13.08
C ASP A 4 -8.62 12.32 -12.06
N VAL A 5 -7.87 11.25 -11.92
CA VAL A 5 -8.14 10.17 -10.96
C VAL A 5 -7.78 10.59 -9.52
N ILE A 6 -6.83 11.50 -9.39
CA ILE A 6 -6.36 12.02 -8.08
C ILE A 6 -7.37 13.00 -7.45
N ARG A 7 -8.31 13.51 -8.22
CA ARG A 7 -9.39 14.38 -7.72
C ARG A 7 -10.56 13.62 -7.06
N ASP A 8 -10.52 12.30 -7.08
CA ASP A 8 -11.52 11.51 -6.39
C ASP A 8 -11.36 11.71 -4.87
N SER A 9 -12.44 12.13 -4.26
CA SER A 9 -12.53 12.59 -2.88
C SER A 9 -11.96 11.62 -1.82
N ARG A 10 -11.86 10.35 -2.13
CA ARG A 10 -11.48 9.30 -1.16
C ARG A 10 -10.01 9.23 -0.83
N PHE A 11 -9.12 9.44 -1.82
CA PHE A 11 -7.69 9.59 -1.54
C PHE A 11 -7.41 10.82 -0.67
N GLN A 12 -8.20 11.87 -0.87
CA GLN A 12 -8.14 13.08 -0.04
C GLN A 12 -8.57 12.79 1.40
N GLU A 13 -9.66 12.04 1.58
CA GLU A 13 -10.14 11.60 2.90
C GLU A 13 -9.12 10.72 3.64
N LEU A 14 -8.36 9.92 2.90
CA LEU A 14 -7.29 9.09 3.45
C LEU A 14 -5.99 9.85 3.72
N GLY A 15 -5.92 11.14 3.34
CA GLY A 15 -4.78 12.00 3.59
C GLY A 15 -3.67 11.90 2.54
N TYR A 16 -4.03 11.63 1.26
CA TYR A 16 -3.07 11.63 0.17
C TYR A 16 -2.24 12.93 0.12
N ASN A 17 -0.95 12.80 -0.02
CA ASN A 17 -0.03 13.93 -0.08
C ASN A 17 0.52 14.11 -1.50
N HIS A 18 0.09 15.18 -2.17
CA HIS A 18 0.51 15.52 -3.54
C HIS A 18 1.99 15.86 -3.69
N GLN A 19 2.68 16.15 -2.60
CA GLN A 19 4.10 16.49 -2.62
C GLN A 19 5.00 15.26 -2.71
N LEU A 20 4.41 14.07 -2.49
CA LEU A 20 5.10 12.80 -2.58
C LEU A 20 4.97 12.20 -3.99
N MET A 21 5.62 11.08 -4.22
CA MET A 21 5.55 10.35 -5.49
C MET A 21 4.09 10.04 -5.87
N ALA A 22 3.79 10.08 -7.16
CA ALA A 22 2.48 9.72 -7.70
C ALA A 22 2.06 8.30 -7.25
N PRO A 23 0.75 8.03 -7.14
CA PRO A 23 0.26 6.70 -6.83
C PRO A 23 0.81 5.64 -7.79
N VAL A 24 1.12 4.47 -7.24
CA VAL A 24 1.58 3.30 -8.01
C VAL A 24 0.43 2.31 -8.12
N GLU A 25 0.16 1.88 -9.34
CA GLU A 25 -0.85 0.86 -9.63
C GLU A 25 -0.18 -0.49 -9.84
N THR A 26 -0.66 -1.50 -9.12
CA THR A 26 -0.24 -2.88 -9.25
C THR A 26 -1.42 -3.74 -9.62
N ARG A 27 -1.28 -4.59 -10.63
CA ARG A 27 -2.32 -5.50 -11.08
C ARG A 27 -2.09 -6.88 -10.51
N LEU A 28 -3.17 -7.50 -10.08
CA LEU A 28 -3.18 -8.89 -9.66
C LEU A 28 -4.49 -9.55 -10.09
N ARG A 29 -4.48 -10.87 -10.16
CA ARG A 29 -5.67 -11.65 -10.47
C ARG A 29 -6.07 -12.46 -9.25
N VAL A 30 -7.36 -12.44 -8.94
CA VAL A 30 -7.92 -13.19 -7.82
C VAL A 30 -7.73 -14.68 -8.05
N ARG A 31 -7.08 -15.36 -7.12
CA ARG A 31 -6.88 -16.81 -7.14
C ARG A 31 -8.06 -17.52 -6.49
N TYR A 32 -8.31 -18.73 -6.90
CA TYR A 32 -9.36 -19.59 -6.29
C TYR A 32 -9.17 -19.71 -4.78
N ALA A 33 -7.91 -19.88 -4.33
CA ALA A 33 -7.55 -20.01 -2.92
C ALA A 33 -7.84 -18.75 -2.08
N GLU A 34 -8.12 -17.60 -2.72
CA GLU A 34 -8.43 -16.33 -2.02
C GLU A 34 -9.94 -16.14 -1.79
N THR A 35 -10.78 -17.03 -2.30
CA THR A 35 -12.22 -16.97 -2.14
C THR A 35 -12.70 -17.75 -0.92
N ASP A 36 -13.86 -17.35 -0.41
CA ASP A 36 -14.54 -18.03 0.69
C ASP A 36 -15.79 -18.79 0.22
N GLN A 37 -16.49 -19.38 1.15
CA GLN A 37 -17.70 -20.16 0.86
C GLN A 37 -18.84 -19.33 0.25
N MET A 38 -18.85 -18.01 0.43
CA MET A 38 -19.81 -17.11 -0.22
C MET A 38 -19.50 -16.87 -1.70
N GLY A 39 -18.37 -17.38 -2.21
CA GLY A 39 -17.95 -17.18 -3.59
C GLY A 39 -17.30 -15.81 -3.86
N VAL A 40 -16.92 -15.10 -2.83
CA VAL A 40 -16.22 -13.81 -2.91
C VAL A 40 -14.85 -13.88 -2.26
N VAL A 41 -14.02 -12.92 -2.52
CA VAL A 41 -12.70 -12.84 -1.89
C VAL A 41 -12.85 -12.69 -0.37
N TYR A 42 -12.17 -13.59 0.35
CA TYR A 42 -12.12 -13.54 1.80
C TYR A 42 -11.47 -12.24 2.28
N HIS A 43 -12.10 -11.54 3.19
CA HIS A 43 -11.76 -10.16 3.58
C HIS A 43 -10.29 -9.96 3.97
N ALA A 44 -9.63 -10.93 4.57
CA ALA A 44 -8.24 -10.83 4.97
C ALA A 44 -7.26 -10.73 3.78
N ASN A 45 -7.63 -11.20 2.60
CA ASN A 45 -6.79 -11.14 1.42
C ASN A 45 -6.56 -9.72 0.90
N TYR A 46 -7.47 -8.80 1.18
CA TYR A 46 -7.28 -7.39 0.83
C TYR A 46 -6.05 -6.79 1.53
N LEU A 47 -5.76 -7.21 2.75
CA LEU A 47 -4.57 -6.79 3.49
C LEU A 47 -3.28 -7.35 2.87
N ILE A 48 -3.33 -8.57 2.35
CA ILE A 48 -2.22 -9.18 1.60
C ILE A 48 -1.99 -8.42 0.30
N TRP A 49 -3.04 -8.03 -0.40
CA TRP A 49 -2.92 -7.23 -1.62
C TRP A 49 -2.37 -5.82 -1.36
N MET A 50 -2.72 -5.22 -0.22
CA MET A 50 -2.10 -3.96 0.22
C MET A 50 -0.60 -4.12 0.42
N GLU A 51 -0.15 -5.26 0.96
CA GLU A 51 1.29 -5.58 1.06
C GLU A 51 1.95 -5.62 -0.32
N VAL A 52 1.34 -6.31 -1.29
CA VAL A 52 1.84 -6.32 -2.67
C VAL A 52 1.95 -4.90 -3.21
N GLY A 53 0.95 -4.08 -3.01
CA GLY A 53 0.93 -2.68 -3.44
C GLY A 53 2.07 -1.85 -2.86
N ARG A 54 2.31 -1.94 -1.55
CA ARG A 54 3.40 -1.15 -0.94
C ARG A 54 4.78 -1.66 -1.31
N VAL A 55 4.97 -2.95 -1.55
CA VAL A 55 6.24 -3.48 -2.06
C VAL A 55 6.54 -2.91 -3.45
N GLU A 56 5.54 -2.85 -4.32
CA GLU A 56 5.71 -2.24 -5.64
C GLU A 56 5.91 -0.71 -5.56
N TYR A 57 5.29 -0.05 -4.59
CA TYR A 57 5.57 1.36 -4.32
C TYR A 57 7.05 1.59 -3.98
N TRP A 58 7.64 0.75 -3.09
CA TRP A 58 9.07 0.81 -2.78
C TRP A 58 9.93 0.65 -4.03
N ARG A 59 9.61 -0.32 -4.89
CA ARG A 59 10.35 -0.53 -6.15
C ARG A 59 10.25 0.68 -7.07
N ALA A 60 9.08 1.25 -7.22
CA ALA A 60 8.88 2.46 -8.03
C ALA A 60 9.66 3.67 -7.48
N ALA A 61 9.85 3.74 -6.16
CA ALA A 61 10.68 4.75 -5.51
C ALA A 61 12.21 4.48 -5.65
N GLY A 62 12.59 3.41 -6.35
CA GLY A 62 14.00 3.02 -6.50
C GLY A 62 14.57 2.24 -5.32
N LEU A 63 13.70 1.72 -4.44
CA LEU A 63 14.08 0.99 -3.24
C LEU A 63 13.61 -0.46 -3.32
N ARG A 64 14.35 -1.34 -2.66
CA ARG A 64 13.94 -2.74 -2.46
C ARG A 64 13.89 -3.03 -0.97
N TYR A 65 12.69 -3.21 -0.46
CA TYR A 65 12.48 -3.49 0.96
C TYR A 65 13.33 -4.67 1.46
N ARG A 66 13.41 -5.73 0.68
CA ARG A 66 14.26 -6.89 0.99
C ARG A 66 15.72 -6.54 1.20
N ASP A 67 16.26 -5.63 0.39
CA ASP A 67 17.66 -5.21 0.49
C ASP A 67 17.88 -4.28 1.68
N MET A 68 16.94 -3.39 1.97
CA MET A 68 16.96 -2.54 3.17
C MET A 68 16.96 -3.37 4.46
N GLU A 69 16.13 -4.42 4.48
CA GLU A 69 16.07 -5.36 5.60
C GLU A 69 17.38 -6.11 5.77
N ARG A 70 17.92 -6.66 4.68
CA ARG A 70 19.16 -7.46 4.71
C ARG A 70 20.40 -6.63 5.01
N GLU A 71 20.54 -5.46 4.41
CA GLU A 71 21.76 -4.65 4.46
C GLU A 71 21.83 -3.73 5.68
N ASP A 72 20.69 -3.14 6.06
CA ASP A 72 20.62 -2.14 7.12
C ASP A 72 19.77 -2.58 8.31
N GLY A 73 19.19 -3.77 8.27
CA GLY A 73 18.31 -4.27 9.32
C GLY A 73 17.04 -3.44 9.50
N VAL A 74 16.61 -2.71 8.46
CA VAL A 74 15.39 -1.91 8.51
C VAL A 74 14.17 -2.82 8.45
N LEU A 75 13.35 -2.77 9.49
CA LEU A 75 12.08 -3.47 9.55
C LEU A 75 10.93 -2.47 9.49
N LEU A 76 9.91 -2.81 8.73
CA LEU A 76 8.69 -2.03 8.56
C LEU A 76 7.55 -2.74 9.31
N VAL A 77 7.40 -2.39 10.58
CA VAL A 77 6.44 -3.07 11.46
C VAL A 77 5.06 -2.45 11.30
N VAL A 78 4.05 -3.28 11.05
CA VAL A 78 2.66 -2.83 10.96
C VAL A 78 2.17 -2.42 12.35
N ALA A 79 1.81 -1.16 12.51
CA ALA A 79 1.27 -0.61 13.75
C ALA A 79 -0.25 -0.44 13.71
N GLU A 80 -0.81 -0.18 12.53
CA GLU A 80 -2.24 0.05 12.37
C GLU A 80 -2.68 -0.34 10.96
N VAL A 81 -3.87 -0.92 10.86
CA VAL A 81 -4.52 -1.28 9.60
C VAL A 81 -5.95 -0.80 9.62
N ASN A 82 -6.37 -0.17 8.53
CA ASN A 82 -7.76 0.13 8.26
C ASN A 82 -8.12 -0.40 6.88
N CYS A 83 -9.23 -1.11 6.77
CA CYS A 83 -9.76 -1.57 5.49
C CYS A 83 -11.28 -1.45 5.52
N ARG A 84 -11.81 -0.70 4.56
CA ARG A 84 -13.25 -0.53 4.35
C ARG A 84 -13.65 -1.26 3.09
N TYR A 85 -14.57 -2.21 3.22
CA TYR A 85 -15.07 -3.04 2.13
C TYR A 85 -16.31 -2.40 1.51
N LEU A 86 -16.31 -2.21 0.21
CA LEU A 86 -17.37 -1.48 -0.51
C LEU A 86 -18.06 -2.34 -1.56
N SER A 87 -17.34 -3.24 -2.21
CA SER A 87 -17.84 -4.18 -3.20
C SER A 87 -17.01 -5.45 -3.19
N ALA A 88 -17.63 -6.56 -3.50
CA ALA A 88 -16.95 -7.85 -3.49
C ALA A 88 -16.15 -8.07 -4.79
N ALA A 89 -14.96 -8.63 -4.65
CA ALA A 89 -14.23 -9.24 -5.76
C ALA A 89 -14.52 -10.73 -5.83
N VAL A 90 -14.44 -11.30 -7.02
CA VAL A 90 -14.71 -12.71 -7.28
C VAL A 90 -13.51 -13.41 -7.91
N TYR A 91 -13.56 -14.74 -7.94
CA TYR A 91 -12.52 -15.54 -8.57
C TYR A 91 -12.25 -15.10 -10.01
N ASP A 92 -10.98 -15.09 -10.38
CA ASP A 92 -10.45 -14.75 -11.71
C ASP A 92 -10.64 -13.28 -12.13
N GLU A 93 -11.17 -12.43 -11.27
CA GLU A 93 -11.24 -10.99 -11.50
C GLU A 93 -9.85 -10.36 -11.42
N GLU A 94 -9.53 -9.46 -12.35
CA GLU A 94 -8.32 -8.65 -12.27
C GLU A 94 -8.56 -7.44 -11.36
N VAL A 95 -7.66 -7.22 -10.42
CA VAL A 95 -7.72 -6.14 -9.42
C VAL A 95 -6.54 -5.20 -9.60
N ILE A 96 -6.80 -3.90 -9.50
CA ILE A 96 -5.78 -2.87 -9.41
C ILE A 96 -5.65 -2.45 -7.94
N VAL A 97 -4.46 -2.57 -7.40
CA VAL A 97 -4.09 -2.00 -6.10
C VAL A 97 -3.38 -0.68 -6.36
N ARG A 98 -4.04 0.42 -6.06
CA ARG A 98 -3.48 1.76 -6.16
C ARG A 98 -2.95 2.17 -4.80
N THR A 99 -1.65 2.41 -4.73
CA THR A 99 -0.93 2.69 -3.48
C THR A 99 -0.27 4.06 -3.53
N SER A 100 -0.41 4.81 -2.46
CA SER A 100 0.29 6.07 -2.27
C SER A 100 0.74 6.23 -0.81
N VAL A 101 1.58 7.22 -0.54
CA VAL A 101 1.97 7.60 0.81
C VAL A 101 1.18 8.83 1.23
N ALA A 102 0.55 8.76 2.39
CA ALA A 102 -0.13 9.90 3.00
C ALA A 102 0.79 10.70 3.92
N GLU A 103 1.65 9.99 4.65
CA GLU A 103 2.57 10.59 5.61
C GLU A 103 3.84 9.75 5.71
N VAL A 104 4.98 10.42 5.77
CA VAL A 104 6.27 9.79 6.02
C VAL A 104 7.18 10.72 6.79
N ASN A 105 7.90 10.17 7.74
CA ASN A 105 8.98 10.83 8.47
C ASN A 105 10.03 9.77 8.88
N PRO A 106 11.15 10.13 9.49
CA PRO A 106 12.18 9.14 9.82
C PRO A 106 11.74 8.02 10.76
N ARG A 107 10.57 8.12 11.42
CA ARG A 107 10.12 7.13 12.41
C ARG A 107 8.96 6.27 11.91
N MET A 108 8.18 6.76 10.93
CA MET A 108 6.98 6.07 10.48
C MET A 108 6.64 6.41 9.04
N ILE A 109 5.84 5.53 8.42
CA ILE A 109 5.23 5.77 7.13
C ILE A 109 3.78 5.26 7.16
N ARG A 110 2.87 6.01 6.52
CA ARG A 110 1.48 5.62 6.33
C ARG A 110 1.17 5.55 4.85
N PHE A 111 0.83 4.35 4.39
CA PHE A 111 0.34 4.11 3.05
C PHE A 111 -1.17 4.20 3.00
N VAL A 112 -1.70 4.67 1.89
CA VAL A 112 -3.12 4.67 1.57
C VAL A 112 -3.37 3.87 0.30
N TYR A 113 -4.51 3.18 0.26
CA TYR A 113 -4.83 2.23 -0.81
C TYR A 113 -6.26 2.42 -1.30
N GLU A 114 -6.40 2.27 -2.62
CA GLU A 114 -7.66 1.95 -3.26
C GLU A 114 -7.50 0.64 -4.03
N LEU A 115 -8.44 -0.27 -3.86
CA LEU A 115 -8.49 -1.54 -4.58
C LEU A 115 -9.70 -1.51 -5.51
N LEU A 116 -9.43 -1.65 -6.80
CA LEU A 116 -10.43 -1.46 -7.86
C LEU A 116 -10.54 -2.70 -8.74
N GLY A 117 -11.73 -2.99 -9.23
CA GLY A 117 -11.90 -3.90 -10.34
C GLY A 117 -11.26 -3.30 -11.60
N ALA A 118 -10.37 -4.04 -12.27
CA ALA A 118 -9.63 -3.51 -13.41
C ALA A 118 -10.53 -3.28 -14.63
N GLU A 119 -11.57 -4.08 -14.80
CA GLU A 119 -12.45 -4.05 -15.96
C GLU A 119 -13.46 -2.90 -15.90
N ASP A 120 -14.08 -2.67 -14.76
CA ASP A 120 -15.16 -1.69 -14.60
C ASP A 120 -14.81 -0.48 -13.74
N GLY A 121 -13.64 -0.47 -13.10
CA GLY A 121 -13.20 0.59 -12.20
C GLY A 121 -13.96 0.64 -10.87
N ARG A 122 -14.75 -0.40 -10.57
CA ARG A 122 -15.53 -0.48 -9.32
C ARG A 122 -14.60 -0.47 -8.12
N LEU A 123 -14.85 0.41 -7.15
CA LEU A 123 -14.09 0.43 -5.92
C LEU A 123 -14.50 -0.75 -5.04
N LEU A 124 -13.54 -1.65 -4.82
CA LEU A 124 -13.72 -2.85 -4.01
C LEU A 124 -13.50 -2.55 -2.52
N ALA A 125 -12.40 -1.88 -2.22
CA ALA A 125 -12.02 -1.51 -0.87
C ALA A 125 -11.13 -0.28 -0.87
N SER A 126 -11.07 0.39 0.28
CA SER A 126 -10.13 1.48 0.55
C SER A 126 -9.60 1.36 1.98
N GLY A 127 -8.44 1.91 2.22
CA GLY A 127 -7.88 1.87 3.56
C GLY A 127 -6.47 2.42 3.65
N TYR A 128 -5.86 2.20 4.80
CA TYR A 128 -4.48 2.59 5.05
C TYR A 128 -3.77 1.57 5.93
N THR A 129 -2.45 1.59 5.86
CA THR A 129 -1.59 0.90 6.82
C THR A 129 -0.54 1.88 7.34
N LYS A 130 -0.37 1.90 8.65
CA LYS A 130 0.67 2.67 9.32
C LYS A 130 1.77 1.74 9.80
N HIS A 131 2.99 2.11 9.53
CA HIS A 131 4.17 1.33 9.87
C HIS A 131 5.15 2.16 10.67
N VAL A 132 5.81 1.51 11.62
CA VAL A 132 6.90 2.08 12.39
C VAL A 132 8.20 1.46 11.89
N PHE A 133 9.21 2.28 11.65
CA PHE A 133 10.54 1.79 11.34
C PHE A 133 11.20 1.22 12.60
N CYS A 134 11.76 0.03 12.48
CA CYS A 134 12.44 -0.68 13.54
C CYS A 134 13.82 -1.14 13.06
N GLY A 135 14.73 -1.35 13.99
CA GLY A 135 15.98 -2.01 13.73
C GLY A 135 15.85 -3.54 13.74
N ALA A 136 16.94 -4.24 13.49
CA ALA A 136 16.99 -5.70 13.48
C ALA A 136 16.61 -6.33 14.84
N ASP A 137 16.76 -5.59 15.93
CA ASP A 137 16.32 -5.95 17.29
C ASP A 137 14.80 -5.79 17.53
N ARG A 138 14.05 -5.39 16.49
CA ARG A 138 12.60 -5.09 16.51
C ARG A 138 12.21 -3.92 17.41
N ARG A 139 13.17 -3.06 17.75
CA ARG A 139 12.90 -1.82 18.49
C ARG A 139 12.76 -0.64 17.54
N PRO A 140 11.91 0.35 17.87
CA PRO A 140 11.78 1.56 17.06
C PRO A 140 13.13 2.20 16.79
N ALA A 141 13.39 2.50 15.53
CA ALA A 141 14.61 3.13 15.06
C ALA A 141 14.30 4.13 13.96
N LYS A 142 15.19 5.09 13.73
CA LYS A 142 15.05 6.01 12.61
C LYS A 142 15.50 5.34 11.32
N LEU A 143 14.75 5.56 10.25
CA LEU A 143 15.17 5.19 8.91
C LEU A 143 16.52 5.85 8.57
N PRO A 144 17.50 5.10 8.05
CA PRO A 144 18.79 5.68 7.66
C PRO A 144 18.63 6.82 6.65
N LYS A 145 19.43 7.87 6.80
CA LYS A 145 19.33 9.09 5.98
C LYS A 145 19.45 8.83 4.47
N LYS A 146 20.22 7.80 4.07
CA LYS A 146 20.41 7.44 2.66
C LYS A 146 19.11 7.09 1.92
N TYR A 147 18.02 6.80 2.63
CA TYR A 147 16.71 6.51 2.07
C TYR A 147 15.74 7.70 2.07
N HIS A 148 16.11 8.80 2.70
CA HIS A 148 15.20 9.93 2.91
C HIS A 148 14.79 10.59 1.61
N GLU A 149 15.72 10.79 0.69
CA GLU A 149 15.46 11.47 -0.59
C GLU A 149 14.39 10.75 -1.42
N GLN A 150 14.50 9.42 -1.55
CA GLN A 150 13.55 8.63 -2.33
C GLN A 150 12.13 8.65 -1.74
N LEU A 151 12.01 8.94 -0.46
CA LEU A 151 10.72 8.98 0.24
C LEU A 151 10.22 10.41 0.49
N GLY A 152 10.93 11.41 0.02
CA GLY A 152 10.54 12.81 0.22
C GLY A 152 10.66 13.28 1.68
N ILE A 153 11.53 12.66 2.47
CA ILE A 153 11.83 13.09 3.84
C ILE A 153 12.90 14.19 3.79
N ALA A 154 12.54 15.33 4.33
CA ALA A 154 13.44 16.48 4.41
C ALA A 154 14.58 16.27 5.43
#